data_784cea8dcd84dca7b954528f7c9639d2
#
_entry.id   784cea8dcd84dca7b954528f7c9639d2
#
_cell.length_a   1.000
_cell.length_b   1.000
_cell.length_c   1.000
_cell.angle_alpha   90.00
_cell.angle_beta   90.00
_cell.angle_gamma   90.00
#
_symmetry.space_group_name_H-M   'P 1'
#
loop_
_entity.id
_entity.type
_entity.pdbx_description
1 polymer ?
#
loop_
_entity_poly.entity_id
_entity_poly.type
_entity_poly.pdbx_seq_one_letter_code
_entity_poly.pdbx_strand_id
1 'polypeptide(L)'
;MKRDVGAQLEVEIIAPTTLEFQVAVAPHPHTEVSESLSFVLDGQPIQALEISGTHGNRIHKMDVPVGNLKVDYAATIVGRTDPAPVSEYDLSMYLRPSRYAEADKFYGFAATEFGNYIDSTTLLEKVSSWVGSRLNYVPGSSDPIDGAVDTLLAGAGVCRDYAHLVVAMLRAVNVPARVVSVYAPGLYPMDFHAVAEAFVEGHWLVVDGTLLAPRQSLVRIATGRDAADIAFLDNHKGTIALNKMEVTAVVDGDLPRDSVDELVSIG
;
A
#
# COMPACT_ATOMS: atom_id res chain seq x y z
N MET A 1 -20.83 -1.92 -3.77
CA MET A 1 -20.37 -1.55 -2.40
C MET A 1 -20.10 -0.06 -2.42
N LYS A 2 -20.49 0.67 -1.37
CA LYS A 2 -20.11 2.08 -1.17
C LYS A 2 -19.07 2.14 -0.04
N ARG A 3 -18.01 2.90 -0.25
CA ARG A 3 -16.92 3.07 0.72
C ARG A 3 -16.66 4.56 0.89
N ASP A 4 -16.58 5.02 2.13
CA ASP A 4 -16.21 6.38 2.48
C ASP A 4 -14.82 6.33 3.13
N VAL A 5 -13.87 7.08 2.58
CA VAL A 5 -12.47 7.09 3.03
C VAL A 5 -11.95 8.52 3.16
N GLY A 6 -10.92 8.71 3.98
CA GLY A 6 -10.33 10.02 4.16
C GLY A 6 -9.03 9.98 4.95
N ALA A 7 -8.28 11.07 4.88
CA ALA A 7 -7.06 11.28 5.65
C ALA A 7 -6.93 12.74 6.08
N GLN A 8 -6.56 12.96 7.32
CA GLN A 8 -6.20 14.27 7.87
C GLN A 8 -4.77 14.22 8.38
N LEU A 9 -3.92 15.10 7.83
CA LEU A 9 -2.52 15.17 8.22
C LEU A 9 -2.19 16.59 8.69
N GLU A 10 -1.38 16.69 9.75
CA GLU A 10 -0.76 17.96 10.17
C GLU A 10 0.76 17.79 10.14
N VAL A 11 1.41 18.57 9.28
CA VAL A 11 2.84 18.51 9.02
C VAL A 11 3.47 19.84 9.39
N GLU A 12 4.39 19.83 10.34
CA GLU A 12 5.23 20.98 10.65
C GLU A 12 6.42 21.01 9.70
N ILE A 13 6.58 22.08 8.95
CA ILE A 13 7.73 22.31 8.08
C ILE A 13 8.77 23.08 8.89
N ILE A 14 9.83 22.38 9.33
CA ILE A 14 10.92 22.93 10.16
C ILE A 14 11.95 23.65 9.29
N ALA A 15 12.19 23.15 8.08
CA ALA A 15 13.01 23.78 7.08
C ALA A 15 12.34 23.67 5.70
N PRO A 16 12.46 24.70 4.81
CA PRO A 16 11.82 24.69 3.50
C PRO A 16 12.10 23.40 2.73
N THR A 17 11.06 22.80 2.14
CA THR A 17 11.13 21.48 1.52
C THR A 17 10.18 21.37 0.34
N THR A 18 10.42 20.38 -0.53
CA THR A 18 9.43 19.88 -1.46
C THR A 18 8.70 18.70 -0.82
N LEU A 19 7.38 18.75 -0.78
CA LEU A 19 6.53 17.65 -0.29
C LEU A 19 5.83 16.94 -1.43
N GLU A 20 5.67 15.64 -1.29
CA GLU A 20 4.90 14.79 -2.19
C GLU A 20 3.92 13.94 -1.36
N PHE A 21 2.63 14.05 -1.68
CA PHE A 21 1.56 13.30 -1.02
C PHE A 21 0.93 12.31 -1.99
N GLN A 22 0.74 11.07 -1.56
CA GLN A 22 -0.06 10.04 -2.23
C GLN A 22 -1.15 9.57 -1.25
N VAL A 23 -2.21 10.35 -1.13
CA VAL A 23 -3.36 10.05 -0.25
C VAL A 23 -4.67 9.93 -1.03
N ALA A 24 -4.71 10.43 -2.25
CA ALA A 24 -5.89 10.38 -3.08
C ALA A 24 -6.09 8.97 -3.67
N VAL A 25 -7.34 8.54 -3.74
CA VAL A 25 -7.73 7.24 -4.32
C VAL A 25 -7.31 7.17 -5.79
N ALA A 26 -6.70 6.06 -6.18
CA ALA A 26 -6.39 5.79 -7.58
C ALA A 26 -7.69 5.63 -8.38
N PRO A 27 -7.93 6.43 -9.43
CA PRO A 27 -9.12 6.29 -10.26
C PRO A 27 -9.07 4.98 -11.04
N HIS A 28 -10.20 4.30 -11.08
CA HIS A 28 -10.37 3.08 -11.87
C HIS A 28 -11.62 3.16 -12.76
N PRO A 29 -11.59 2.53 -13.95
CA PRO A 29 -12.80 2.39 -14.76
C PRO A 29 -13.93 1.73 -13.96
N HIS A 30 -15.18 2.13 -14.21
CA HIS A 30 -16.39 1.57 -13.58
C HIS A 30 -16.57 1.83 -12.08
N THR A 31 -15.76 2.69 -11.47
CA THR A 31 -16.05 3.23 -10.14
C THR A 31 -16.39 4.72 -10.24
N GLU A 32 -17.42 5.12 -9.50
CA GLU A 32 -17.74 6.54 -9.29
C GLU A 32 -16.97 7.02 -8.05
N VAL A 33 -16.15 8.04 -8.21
CA VAL A 33 -15.40 8.66 -7.11
C VAL A 33 -15.85 10.11 -7.01
N SER A 34 -16.38 10.48 -5.82
CA SER A 34 -16.62 11.86 -5.44
C SER A 34 -15.65 12.21 -4.33
N GLU A 35 -14.77 13.18 -4.58
CA GLU A 35 -13.67 13.48 -3.65
C GLU A 35 -13.41 14.96 -3.45
N SER A 36 -12.74 15.29 -2.36
CA SER A 36 -12.16 16.60 -2.10
C SER A 36 -10.76 16.43 -1.50
N LEU A 37 -9.80 17.23 -1.95
CA LEU A 37 -8.46 17.31 -1.39
C LEU A 37 -8.10 18.78 -1.22
N SER A 38 -7.65 19.15 -0.03
CA SER A 38 -7.25 20.52 0.28
C SER A 38 -5.94 20.57 1.04
N PHE A 39 -5.16 21.62 0.79
CA PHE A 39 -3.92 21.93 1.46
C PHE A 39 -3.98 23.35 2.03
N VAL A 40 -3.69 23.50 3.32
CA VAL A 40 -3.76 24.80 4.02
C VAL A 40 -2.48 25.01 4.82
N LEU A 41 -1.66 25.99 4.42
CA LEU A 41 -0.43 26.37 5.11
C LEU A 41 -0.68 27.64 5.93
N ASP A 42 -0.51 27.57 7.25
CA ASP A 42 -0.71 28.67 8.21
C ASP A 42 -2.07 29.38 8.01
N GLY A 43 -3.13 28.59 7.75
CA GLY A 43 -4.48 29.10 7.54
C GLY A 43 -4.78 29.64 6.13
N GLN A 44 -3.80 29.58 5.21
CA GLN A 44 -3.98 30.01 3.82
C GLN A 44 -4.03 28.80 2.88
N PRO A 45 -5.03 28.71 2.00
CA PRO A 45 -5.09 27.67 0.98
C PRO A 45 -3.88 27.74 0.04
N ILE A 46 -3.28 26.59 -0.24
CA ILE A 46 -2.21 26.46 -1.24
C ILE A 46 -2.56 25.39 -2.27
N GLN A 47 -1.92 25.44 -3.41
CA GLN A 47 -2.13 24.49 -4.51
C GLN A 47 -0.97 23.52 -4.63
N ALA A 48 -1.28 22.25 -4.87
CA ALA A 48 -0.33 21.24 -5.28
C ALA A 48 -0.37 21.02 -6.79
N LEU A 49 0.74 20.65 -7.38
CA LEU A 49 0.79 20.07 -8.71
C LEU A 49 0.41 18.59 -8.62
N GLU A 50 -0.68 18.19 -9.24
CA GLU A 50 -1.01 16.77 -9.38
C GLU A 50 -0.19 16.17 -10.55
N ILE A 51 0.52 15.08 -10.25
CA ILE A 51 1.29 14.29 -11.21
C ILE A 51 0.63 12.92 -11.29
N SER A 52 0.11 12.57 -12.46
CA SER A 52 -0.46 11.25 -12.72
C SER A 52 0.64 10.25 -13.08
N GLY A 53 0.67 9.13 -12.38
CA GLY A 53 1.59 8.02 -12.61
C GLY A 53 0.91 6.80 -13.25
N THR A 54 1.65 5.70 -13.34
CA THR A 54 1.11 4.40 -13.72
C THR A 54 0.13 3.87 -12.66
N HIS A 55 -0.75 2.94 -13.03
CA HIS A 55 -1.72 2.28 -12.12
C HIS A 55 -2.71 3.24 -11.44
N GLY A 56 -2.89 4.45 -11.98
CA GLY A 56 -3.72 5.47 -11.36
C GLY A 56 -3.07 6.19 -10.17
N ASN A 57 -1.78 6.00 -9.94
CA ASN A 57 -1.06 6.73 -8.89
C ASN A 57 -1.16 8.24 -9.09
N ARG A 58 -1.39 8.97 -8.00
CA ARG A 58 -1.56 10.43 -8.01
C ARG A 58 -0.66 11.06 -6.96
N ILE A 59 0.37 11.76 -7.41
CA ILE A 59 1.33 12.48 -6.53
C ILE A 59 0.94 13.95 -6.50
N HIS A 60 0.69 14.50 -5.32
CA HIS A 60 0.43 15.92 -5.12
C HIS A 60 1.71 16.57 -4.58
N LYS A 61 2.39 17.30 -5.45
CA LYS A 61 3.72 17.90 -5.20
C LYS A 61 3.62 19.39 -4.96
N MET A 62 4.37 19.89 -3.96
CA MET A 62 4.46 21.30 -3.66
C MET A 62 5.79 21.69 -3.01
N ASP A 63 6.28 22.89 -3.30
CA ASP A 63 7.37 23.51 -2.55
C ASP A 63 6.77 24.37 -1.44
N VAL A 64 7.21 24.17 -0.20
CA VAL A 64 6.65 24.84 0.97
C VAL A 64 7.74 25.49 1.82
N PRO A 65 7.50 26.72 2.33
CA PRO A 65 8.35 27.36 3.32
C PRO A 65 8.09 26.75 4.71
N VAL A 66 8.82 27.23 5.71
CA VAL A 66 8.56 26.93 7.15
C VAL A 66 7.11 27.31 7.49
N GLY A 67 6.41 26.47 8.25
CA GLY A 67 5.02 26.69 8.64
C GLY A 67 4.31 25.38 9.02
N ASN A 68 3.01 25.47 9.26
CA ASN A 68 2.17 24.33 9.62
C ASN A 68 1.21 24.01 8.46
N LEU A 69 1.38 22.87 7.84
CA LEU A 69 0.57 22.39 6.73
C LEU A 69 -0.50 21.43 7.24
N LYS A 70 -1.75 21.70 6.86
CA LYS A 70 -2.88 20.78 7.03
C LYS A 70 -3.27 20.22 5.68
N VAL A 71 -3.50 18.92 5.65
CA VAL A 71 -3.98 18.19 4.48
C VAL A 71 -5.27 17.49 4.86
N ASP A 72 -6.33 17.76 4.12
CA ASP A 72 -7.63 17.10 4.30
C ASP A 72 -8.04 16.45 2.99
N TYR A 73 -8.22 15.13 3.02
CA TYR A 73 -8.74 14.31 1.93
C TYR A 73 -9.99 13.58 2.37
N ALA A 74 -11.01 13.58 1.54
CA ALA A 74 -12.21 12.77 1.72
C ALA A 74 -12.72 12.29 0.36
N ALA A 75 -13.14 11.03 0.29
CA ALA A 75 -13.73 10.45 -0.89
C ALA A 75 -14.83 9.45 -0.58
N THR A 76 -15.85 9.43 -1.44
CA THR A 76 -16.87 8.39 -1.53
C THR A 76 -16.67 7.61 -2.82
N ILE A 77 -16.52 6.29 -2.72
CA ILE A 77 -16.31 5.38 -3.83
C ILE A 77 -17.53 4.45 -3.95
N VAL A 78 -18.18 4.45 -5.12
CA VAL A 78 -19.33 3.59 -5.41
C VAL A 78 -18.98 2.61 -6.52
N GLY A 79 -19.32 1.34 -6.31
CA GLY A 79 -19.05 0.27 -7.27
C GLY A 79 -17.86 -0.59 -6.92
N ARG A 80 -17.48 -1.44 -7.86
CA ARG A 80 -16.20 -2.19 -7.89
C ARG A 80 -15.63 -2.04 -9.28
N THR A 81 -14.33 -2.08 -9.38
CA THR A 81 -13.66 -2.08 -10.67
C THR A 81 -13.51 -3.50 -11.21
N ASP A 82 -13.36 -3.61 -12.52
CA ASP A 82 -12.79 -4.79 -13.14
C ASP A 82 -11.30 -4.90 -12.76
N PRO A 83 -10.72 -6.11 -12.79
CA PRO A 83 -9.28 -6.28 -12.59
C PRO A 83 -8.48 -5.34 -13.50
N ALA A 84 -7.43 -4.74 -12.96
CA ALA A 84 -6.58 -3.81 -13.71
C ALA A 84 -6.01 -4.46 -14.97
N PRO A 85 -5.88 -3.73 -16.09
CA PRO A 85 -5.24 -4.24 -17.30
C PRO A 85 -3.84 -4.78 -17.01
N VAL A 86 -3.51 -5.90 -17.65
CA VAL A 86 -2.20 -6.53 -17.51
C VAL A 86 -1.24 -5.93 -18.53
N SER A 87 -0.05 -5.56 -18.08
CA SER A 87 1.04 -5.09 -18.92
C SER A 87 2.23 -6.04 -18.82
N GLU A 88 2.75 -6.51 -19.96
CA GLU A 88 3.99 -7.31 -20.00
C GLU A 88 5.18 -6.59 -19.37
N TYR A 89 5.21 -5.26 -19.46
CA TYR A 89 6.22 -4.45 -18.79
C TYR A 89 6.13 -4.61 -17.27
N ASP A 90 4.91 -4.57 -16.70
CA ASP A 90 4.68 -4.73 -15.27
C ASP A 90 5.11 -6.13 -14.81
N LEU A 91 4.74 -7.17 -15.55
CA LEU A 91 5.13 -8.54 -15.22
C LEU A 91 6.64 -8.68 -15.12
N SER A 92 7.37 -8.06 -16.06
CA SER A 92 8.83 -8.04 -16.05
C SER A 92 9.41 -7.21 -14.91
N MET A 93 8.83 -6.04 -14.61
CA MET A 93 9.33 -5.14 -13.56
C MET A 93 9.07 -5.71 -12.16
N TYR A 94 7.90 -6.30 -11.94
CA TYR A 94 7.51 -6.81 -10.63
C TYR A 94 8.06 -8.20 -10.30
N LEU A 95 8.94 -8.75 -11.14
CA LEU A 95 9.80 -9.88 -10.81
C LEU A 95 11.15 -9.46 -10.20
N ARG A 96 11.53 -8.17 -10.33
CA ARG A 96 12.87 -7.71 -9.94
C ARG A 96 12.95 -7.36 -8.46
N PRO A 97 14.10 -7.57 -7.82
CA PRO A 97 14.36 -7.02 -6.50
C PRO A 97 14.20 -5.50 -6.50
N SER A 98 13.80 -4.95 -5.36
CA SER A 98 13.71 -3.51 -5.14
C SER A 98 14.26 -3.13 -3.77
N ARG A 99 14.29 -1.82 -3.43
CA ARG A 99 15.02 -1.34 -2.25
C ARG A 99 14.58 -2.03 -0.95
N TYR A 100 13.27 -2.26 -0.78
CA TYR A 100 12.70 -2.82 0.44
C TYR A 100 12.15 -4.23 0.27
N ALA A 101 12.08 -4.74 -0.98
CA ALA A 101 11.70 -6.11 -1.29
C ALA A 101 12.85 -6.81 -2.04
N GLU A 102 13.88 -7.20 -1.27
CA GLU A 102 15.17 -7.73 -1.74
C GLU A 102 15.05 -9.21 -2.12
N ALA A 103 14.22 -9.53 -3.13
CA ALA A 103 13.93 -10.89 -3.56
C ALA A 103 15.20 -11.71 -3.89
N ASP A 104 16.27 -11.06 -4.34
CA ASP A 104 17.57 -11.69 -4.62
C ASP A 104 18.25 -12.26 -3.38
N LYS A 105 17.88 -11.83 -2.19
CA LYS A 105 18.36 -12.38 -0.91
C LYS A 105 17.62 -13.65 -0.49
N PHE A 106 16.48 -13.92 -1.10
CA PHE A 106 15.56 -14.98 -0.68
C PHE A 106 15.48 -16.18 -1.64
N TYR A 107 16.15 -16.19 -2.80
CA TYR A 107 16.00 -17.25 -3.80
C TYR A 107 16.12 -18.66 -3.24
N GLY A 108 17.20 -18.97 -2.53
CA GLY A 108 17.41 -20.30 -1.96
C GLY A 108 16.41 -20.63 -0.83
N PHE A 109 16.13 -19.64 0.00
CA PHE A 109 15.19 -19.77 1.11
C PHE A 109 13.77 -20.01 0.60
N ALA A 110 13.26 -19.14 -0.27
CA ALA A 110 11.92 -19.24 -0.82
C ALA A 110 11.72 -20.50 -1.66
N ALA A 111 12.74 -20.95 -2.40
CA ALA A 111 12.69 -22.21 -3.11
C ALA A 111 12.53 -23.41 -2.17
N THR A 112 13.15 -23.37 -0.99
CA THR A 112 13.01 -24.44 0.02
C THR A 112 11.62 -24.44 0.66
N GLU A 113 11.10 -23.25 1.03
CA GLU A 113 9.83 -23.11 1.72
C GLU A 113 8.62 -23.29 0.77
N PHE A 114 8.72 -22.80 -0.46
CA PHE A 114 7.59 -22.67 -1.39
C PHE A 114 7.78 -23.35 -2.76
N GLY A 115 8.98 -23.80 -3.09
CA GLY A 115 9.29 -24.33 -4.44
C GLY A 115 8.56 -25.60 -4.86
N ASN A 116 7.87 -26.27 -3.93
CA ASN A 116 7.10 -27.48 -4.20
C ASN A 116 5.61 -27.20 -4.50
N TYR A 117 5.15 -25.95 -4.38
CA TYR A 117 3.77 -25.59 -4.67
C TYR A 117 3.61 -25.30 -6.16
N ILE A 118 2.83 -26.13 -6.85
CA ILE A 118 2.57 -26.03 -8.29
C ILE A 118 1.29 -25.21 -8.54
N ASP A 119 0.32 -25.30 -7.63
CA ASP A 119 -0.94 -24.56 -7.71
C ASP A 119 -0.77 -23.14 -7.17
N SER A 120 -1.13 -22.16 -7.98
CA SER A 120 -0.95 -20.74 -7.68
C SER A 120 -1.76 -20.28 -6.47
N THR A 121 -2.98 -20.77 -6.32
CA THR A 121 -3.85 -20.43 -5.17
C THR A 121 -3.23 -20.90 -3.87
N THR A 122 -2.82 -22.16 -3.82
CA THR A 122 -2.14 -22.75 -2.67
C THR A 122 -0.85 -22.00 -2.35
N LEU A 123 -0.10 -21.56 -3.36
CA LEU A 123 1.13 -20.77 -3.15
C LEU A 123 0.82 -19.44 -2.45
N LEU A 124 -0.20 -18.68 -2.91
CA LEU A 124 -0.54 -17.39 -2.30
C LEU A 124 -1.00 -17.55 -0.86
N GLU A 125 -1.86 -18.55 -0.58
CA GLU A 125 -2.29 -18.89 0.77
C GLU A 125 -1.09 -19.24 1.67
N LYS A 126 -0.16 -20.07 1.18
CA LYS A 126 1.01 -20.51 1.95
C LYS A 126 1.96 -19.35 2.25
N VAL A 127 2.24 -18.49 1.27
CA VAL A 127 3.10 -17.31 1.50
C VAL A 127 2.45 -16.35 2.49
N SER A 128 1.16 -16.05 2.35
CA SER A 128 0.41 -15.21 3.29
C SER A 128 0.45 -15.76 4.72
N SER A 129 0.06 -17.02 4.89
CA SER A 129 0.01 -17.70 6.20
C SER A 129 1.41 -17.86 6.80
N TRP A 130 2.43 -18.14 5.99
CA TRP A 130 3.81 -18.27 6.44
C TRP A 130 4.30 -16.93 7.00
N VAL A 131 4.12 -15.82 6.28
CA VAL A 131 4.51 -14.48 6.75
C VAL A 131 3.73 -14.12 8.01
N GLY A 132 2.41 -14.30 8.01
CA GLY A 132 1.55 -14.01 9.17
C GLY A 132 1.91 -14.81 10.42
N SER A 133 2.44 -16.05 10.26
CA SER A 133 2.88 -16.88 11.41
C SER A 133 4.29 -16.57 11.90
N ARG A 134 5.13 -15.94 11.09
CA ARG A 134 6.54 -15.63 11.40
C ARG A 134 6.74 -14.26 12.01
N LEU A 135 5.84 -13.34 11.76
CA LEU A 135 5.96 -11.97 12.23
C LEU A 135 4.93 -11.66 13.31
N ASN A 136 5.36 -10.86 14.29
CA ASN A 136 4.47 -10.21 15.23
C ASN A 136 4.14 -8.82 14.72
N TYR A 137 2.85 -8.47 14.65
CA TYR A 137 2.42 -7.12 14.30
C TYR A 137 2.63 -6.19 15.50
N VAL A 138 3.63 -5.31 15.45
CA VAL A 138 4.00 -4.43 16.56
C VAL A 138 4.09 -2.98 16.06
N PRO A 139 3.09 -2.14 16.34
CA PRO A 139 3.15 -0.72 16.00
C PRO A 139 4.41 -0.07 16.58
N GLY A 140 5.11 0.70 15.75
CA GLY A 140 6.34 1.41 16.13
C GLY A 140 7.62 0.56 16.14
N SER A 141 7.59 -0.71 15.75
CA SER A 141 8.77 -1.57 15.64
C SER A 141 9.53 -1.40 14.33
N SER A 142 8.97 -0.71 13.34
CA SER A 142 9.51 -0.58 12.00
C SER A 142 10.24 0.75 11.81
N ASP A 143 11.44 0.69 11.24
CA ASP A 143 12.20 1.86 10.80
C ASP A 143 11.84 2.14 9.31
N PRO A 144 11.76 3.41 8.87
CA PRO A 144 11.52 3.74 7.45
C PRO A 144 12.50 3.12 6.46
N ILE A 145 13.67 2.70 6.90
CA ILE A 145 14.70 2.08 6.05
C ILE A 145 14.69 0.54 6.06
N ASP A 146 13.85 -0.09 6.88
CA ASP A 146 13.76 -1.56 6.97
C ASP A 146 13.24 -2.18 5.68
N GLY A 147 13.94 -3.21 5.20
CA GLY A 147 13.54 -4.07 4.09
C GLY A 147 13.00 -5.43 4.55
N ALA A 148 12.69 -6.30 3.58
CA ALA A 148 12.18 -7.63 3.85
C ALA A 148 13.15 -8.50 4.66
N VAL A 149 14.46 -8.31 4.47
CA VAL A 149 15.49 -9.02 5.23
C VAL A 149 15.48 -8.58 6.70
N ASP A 150 15.43 -7.27 6.94
CA ASP A 150 15.41 -6.72 8.30
C ASP A 150 14.17 -7.19 9.05
N THR A 151 13.01 -7.14 8.38
CA THR A 151 11.73 -7.63 8.90
C THR A 151 11.77 -9.10 9.30
N LEU A 152 12.30 -9.97 8.42
CA LEU A 152 12.41 -11.40 8.72
C LEU A 152 13.31 -11.67 9.94
N LEU A 153 14.43 -10.97 10.03
CA LEU A 153 15.39 -11.14 11.14
C LEU A 153 14.84 -10.58 12.45
N ALA A 154 14.10 -9.45 12.41
CA ALA A 154 13.45 -8.88 13.58
C ALA A 154 12.26 -9.72 14.08
N GLY A 155 11.58 -10.47 13.20
CA GLY A 155 10.39 -11.24 13.53
C GLY A 155 9.20 -10.36 13.94
N ALA A 156 9.23 -9.06 13.62
CA ALA A 156 8.21 -8.07 13.96
C ALA A 156 8.18 -6.97 12.88
N GLY A 157 7.04 -6.31 12.74
CA GLY A 157 6.86 -5.23 11.79
C GLY A 157 5.43 -4.72 11.76
N VAL A 158 5.15 -3.81 10.83
CA VAL A 158 3.81 -3.29 10.53
C VAL A 158 3.39 -3.72 9.11
N CYS A 159 2.21 -3.30 8.65
CA CYS A 159 1.63 -3.73 7.36
C CYS A 159 2.60 -3.60 6.17
N ARG A 160 3.39 -2.50 6.13
CA ARG A 160 4.41 -2.26 5.11
C ARG A 160 5.47 -3.37 5.09
N ASP A 161 5.93 -3.77 6.26
CA ASP A 161 7.00 -4.77 6.42
C ASP A 161 6.50 -6.16 6.02
N TYR A 162 5.26 -6.49 6.41
CA TYR A 162 4.58 -7.71 5.96
C TYR A 162 4.44 -7.74 4.42
N ALA A 163 4.01 -6.63 3.82
CA ALA A 163 3.87 -6.54 2.37
C ALA A 163 5.22 -6.69 1.64
N HIS A 164 6.29 -6.08 2.16
CA HIS A 164 7.65 -6.24 1.62
C HIS A 164 8.11 -7.69 1.65
N LEU A 165 7.91 -8.39 2.78
CA LEU A 165 8.32 -9.78 2.91
C LEU A 165 7.50 -10.70 2.01
N VAL A 166 6.17 -10.51 1.91
CA VAL A 166 5.31 -11.25 0.96
C VAL A 166 5.80 -11.06 -0.47
N VAL A 167 6.02 -9.80 -0.89
CA VAL A 167 6.49 -9.48 -2.25
C VAL A 167 7.87 -10.08 -2.53
N ALA A 168 8.79 -10.00 -1.57
CA ALA A 168 10.14 -10.57 -1.74
C ALA A 168 10.08 -12.11 -1.91
N MET A 169 9.25 -12.80 -1.12
CA MET A 169 9.08 -14.26 -1.21
C MET A 169 8.45 -14.68 -2.55
N LEU A 170 7.39 -13.98 -2.98
CA LEU A 170 6.72 -14.28 -4.25
C LEU A 170 7.64 -14.07 -5.45
N ARG A 171 8.34 -12.94 -5.49
CA ARG A 171 9.34 -12.67 -6.55
C ARG A 171 10.47 -13.71 -6.55
N ALA A 172 10.89 -14.16 -5.38
CA ALA A 172 11.95 -15.15 -5.25
C ALA A 172 11.56 -16.53 -5.82
N VAL A 173 10.26 -16.83 -5.92
CA VAL A 173 9.74 -18.03 -6.60
C VAL A 173 9.15 -17.72 -7.99
N ASN A 174 9.59 -16.62 -8.61
CA ASN A 174 9.22 -16.20 -9.97
C ASN A 174 7.73 -15.85 -10.15
N VAL A 175 7.06 -15.37 -9.11
CA VAL A 175 5.71 -14.79 -9.21
C VAL A 175 5.84 -13.27 -9.23
N PRO A 176 5.38 -12.57 -10.29
CA PRO A 176 5.36 -11.12 -10.28
C PRO A 176 4.52 -10.61 -9.11
N ALA A 177 5.09 -9.74 -8.28
CA ALA A 177 4.42 -9.21 -7.10
C ALA A 177 4.77 -7.73 -6.87
N ARG A 178 3.80 -6.96 -6.33
CA ARG A 178 3.91 -5.52 -6.11
C ARG A 178 3.29 -5.12 -4.78
N VAL A 179 3.69 -3.97 -4.25
CA VAL A 179 3.09 -3.41 -3.04
C VAL A 179 2.01 -2.40 -3.42
N VAL A 180 0.93 -2.40 -2.66
CA VAL A 180 -0.19 -1.48 -2.85
C VAL A 180 -0.52 -0.81 -1.53
N SER A 181 -0.51 0.53 -1.50
CA SER A 181 -1.09 1.29 -0.40
C SER A 181 -2.60 1.42 -0.60
N VAL A 182 -3.35 1.26 0.48
CA VAL A 182 -4.81 1.22 0.45
C VAL A 182 -5.43 1.92 1.67
N TYR A 183 -6.65 2.41 1.50
CA TYR A 183 -7.59 2.54 2.60
C TYR A 183 -8.22 1.18 2.87
N ALA A 184 -8.35 0.82 4.16
CA ALA A 184 -8.73 -0.54 4.56
C ALA A 184 -9.96 -0.52 5.51
N PRO A 185 -11.19 -0.47 4.97
CA PRO A 185 -12.38 -0.61 5.79
C PRO A 185 -12.36 -1.93 6.60
N GLY A 186 -12.52 -1.81 7.91
CA GLY A 186 -12.43 -2.94 8.85
C GLY A 186 -11.13 -2.98 9.64
N LEU A 187 -10.09 -2.26 9.23
CA LEU A 187 -8.86 -2.10 10.02
C LEU A 187 -9.16 -1.32 11.31
N TYR A 188 -8.65 -1.82 12.45
CA TYR A 188 -8.76 -1.13 13.73
C TYR A 188 -7.45 -1.21 14.54
N PRO A 189 -6.91 -0.06 15.05
CA PRO A 189 -7.37 1.30 14.72
C PRO A 189 -7.25 1.61 13.23
N MET A 190 -8.07 2.55 12.71
CA MET A 190 -8.01 2.97 11.31
C MET A 190 -6.66 3.63 11.01
N ASP A 191 -6.04 3.23 9.92
CA ASP A 191 -4.75 3.74 9.46
C ASP A 191 -4.62 3.52 7.95
N PHE A 192 -3.61 4.13 7.32
CA PHE A 192 -3.14 3.67 6.02
C PHE A 192 -2.69 2.21 6.12
N HIS A 193 -3.00 1.44 5.09
CA HIS A 193 -2.61 0.04 5.05
C HIS A 193 -1.79 -0.27 3.80
N ALA A 194 -0.97 -1.30 3.87
CA ALA A 194 -0.19 -1.79 2.76
C ALA A 194 -0.39 -3.30 2.62
N VAL A 195 -0.63 -3.74 1.40
CA VAL A 195 -0.78 -5.16 1.04
C VAL A 195 0.10 -5.49 -0.16
N ALA A 196 0.33 -6.76 -0.40
CA ALA A 196 0.91 -7.23 -1.65
C ALA A 196 -0.19 -7.57 -2.66
N GLU A 197 0.13 -7.45 -3.95
CA GLU A 197 -0.58 -8.11 -5.04
C GLU A 197 0.38 -9.02 -5.79
N ALA A 198 -0.08 -10.23 -6.14
CA ALA A 198 0.61 -11.21 -6.95
C ALA A 198 -0.11 -11.41 -8.27
N PHE A 199 0.63 -11.59 -9.36
CA PHE A 199 0.06 -11.91 -10.65
C PHE A 199 0.02 -13.42 -10.86
N VAL A 200 -1.18 -13.99 -10.79
CA VAL A 200 -1.43 -15.42 -11.04
C VAL A 200 -2.71 -15.59 -11.85
N GLU A 201 -2.78 -16.61 -12.67
CA GLU A 201 -3.96 -16.96 -13.50
C GLU A 201 -4.50 -15.79 -14.34
N GLY A 202 -3.60 -14.91 -14.78
CA GLY A 202 -3.98 -13.75 -15.61
C GLY A 202 -4.47 -12.53 -14.85
N HIS A 203 -4.45 -12.54 -13.51
CA HIS A 203 -4.98 -11.46 -12.68
C HIS A 203 -4.03 -11.04 -11.57
N TRP A 204 -4.14 -9.77 -11.15
CA TRP A 204 -3.52 -9.26 -9.93
C TRP A 204 -4.42 -9.58 -8.73
N LEU A 205 -3.91 -10.35 -7.79
CA LEU A 205 -4.63 -10.85 -6.61
C LEU A 205 -3.97 -10.39 -5.32
N VAL A 206 -4.78 -9.97 -4.36
CA VAL A 206 -4.30 -9.47 -3.07
C VAL A 206 -3.76 -10.60 -2.20
N VAL A 207 -2.56 -10.39 -1.68
CA VAL A 207 -1.92 -11.26 -0.68
C VAL A 207 -1.61 -10.42 0.55
N ASP A 208 -2.41 -10.56 1.59
CA ASP A 208 -2.23 -9.82 2.85
C ASP A 208 -1.78 -10.79 3.96
N GLY A 209 -0.52 -10.68 4.38
CA GLY A 209 0.03 -11.47 5.48
C GLY A 209 -0.49 -11.04 6.85
N THR A 210 -1.16 -9.88 6.96
CA THR A 210 -1.68 -9.37 8.24
C THR A 210 -3.11 -9.80 8.52
N LEU A 211 -3.94 -9.95 7.49
CA LEU A 211 -5.38 -10.24 7.55
C LEU A 211 -6.16 -9.30 8.50
N LEU A 212 -5.74 -8.02 8.58
CA LEU A 212 -6.32 -7.05 9.51
C LEU A 212 -7.61 -6.41 8.98
N ALA A 213 -7.88 -6.51 7.68
CA ALA A 213 -9.10 -6.00 7.04
C ALA A 213 -9.56 -6.93 5.91
N PRO A 214 -10.87 -7.00 5.61
CA PRO A 214 -11.36 -7.77 4.48
C PRO A 214 -10.82 -7.23 3.16
N ARG A 215 -10.14 -8.08 2.39
CA ARG A 215 -9.48 -7.70 1.11
C ARG A 215 -10.46 -7.18 0.06
N GLN A 216 -11.72 -7.64 0.10
CA GLN A 216 -12.79 -7.21 -0.80
C GLN A 216 -13.22 -5.74 -0.59
N SER A 217 -12.92 -5.15 0.57
CA SER A 217 -13.29 -3.76 0.92
C SER A 217 -12.19 -2.75 0.65
N LEU A 218 -10.97 -3.19 0.33
CA LEU A 218 -9.82 -2.32 0.13
C LEU A 218 -10.04 -1.30 -0.99
N VAL A 219 -9.51 -0.08 -0.79
CA VAL A 219 -9.54 1.00 -1.77
C VAL A 219 -8.11 1.42 -2.08
N ARG A 220 -7.71 1.27 -3.35
CA ARG A 220 -6.33 1.55 -3.81
C ARG A 220 -5.99 3.03 -3.73
N ILE A 221 -4.81 3.34 -3.20
CA ILE A 221 -4.19 4.68 -3.22
C ILE A 221 -3.07 4.69 -4.26
N ALA A 222 -2.05 3.85 -4.07
CA ALA A 222 -0.91 3.78 -4.98
C ALA A 222 -0.39 2.34 -5.12
N THR A 223 0.26 2.06 -6.24
CA THR A 223 0.85 0.77 -6.58
C THR A 223 2.31 0.97 -6.96
N GLY A 224 3.21 0.13 -6.44
CA GLY A 224 4.62 0.24 -6.71
C GLY A 224 5.43 -1.03 -6.43
N ARG A 225 6.74 -0.93 -6.59
CA ARG A 225 7.65 -2.06 -6.36
C ARG A 225 7.81 -2.38 -4.88
N ASP A 226 7.80 -1.32 -4.07
CA ASP A 226 7.87 -1.34 -2.61
C ASP A 226 7.45 0.02 -2.04
N ALA A 227 7.69 0.28 -0.75
CA ALA A 227 7.27 1.50 -0.08
C ALA A 227 7.87 2.80 -0.66
N ALA A 228 9.02 2.73 -1.35
CA ALA A 228 9.61 3.92 -1.98
C ALA A 228 8.70 4.50 -3.08
N ASP A 229 7.90 3.65 -3.73
CA ASP A 229 7.01 4.07 -4.80
C ASP A 229 5.59 4.47 -4.31
N ILE A 230 5.22 4.13 -3.06
CA ILE A 230 3.84 4.26 -2.55
C ILE A 230 3.70 5.04 -1.24
N ALA A 231 4.76 5.71 -0.78
CA ALA A 231 4.72 6.49 0.45
C ALA A 231 3.61 7.54 0.41
N PHE A 232 2.79 7.62 1.48
CA PHE A 232 1.70 8.60 1.57
C PHE A 232 2.21 10.04 1.73
N LEU A 233 3.41 10.21 2.28
CA LEU A 233 4.13 11.47 2.45
C LEU A 233 5.62 11.23 2.24
N ASP A 234 6.23 12.01 1.37
CA ASP A 234 7.67 12.07 1.19
C ASP A 234 8.13 13.53 1.19
N ASN A 235 9.38 13.79 1.62
CA ASN A 235 9.96 15.12 1.58
C ASN A 235 11.35 15.09 0.95
N HIS A 236 11.61 16.06 0.09
CA HIS A 236 12.89 16.22 -0.60
C HIS A 236 13.55 17.52 -0.16
N LYS A 237 14.75 17.42 0.45
CA LYS A 237 15.44 18.52 1.12
C LYS A 237 14.68 18.94 2.39
N GLY A 238 15.20 19.83 3.17
CA GLY A 238 14.55 20.35 4.37
C GLY A 238 14.23 19.29 5.43
N THR A 239 13.40 19.67 6.40
CA THR A 239 13.03 18.85 7.55
C THR A 239 11.58 19.07 7.90
N ILE A 240 10.87 18.00 8.21
CA ILE A 240 9.46 18.03 8.63
C ILE A 240 9.25 17.20 9.91
N ALA A 241 8.12 17.46 10.58
CA ALA A 241 7.56 16.58 11.60
C ALA A 241 6.09 16.30 11.26
N LEU A 242 5.68 15.03 11.27
CA LEU A 242 4.29 14.63 11.13
C LEU A 242 3.67 14.63 12.54
N ASN A 243 2.88 15.66 12.85
CA ASN A 243 2.31 15.87 14.18
C ASN A 243 0.96 15.20 14.37
N LYS A 244 0.23 14.98 13.25
CA LYS A 244 -1.07 14.31 13.27
C LYS A 244 -1.27 13.49 12.00
N MET A 245 -1.82 12.29 12.17
CA MET A 245 -2.33 11.44 11.10
C MET A 245 -3.60 10.77 11.58
N GLU A 246 -4.71 11.08 10.93
CA GLU A 246 -6.00 10.42 11.15
C GLU A 246 -6.50 9.89 9.81
N VAL A 247 -6.81 8.60 9.77
CA VAL A 247 -7.33 7.93 8.57
C VAL A 247 -8.74 7.41 8.87
N THR A 248 -9.63 7.56 7.92
CA THR A 248 -10.98 7.01 7.97
C THR A 248 -11.20 6.07 6.80
N ALA A 249 -11.74 4.90 7.06
CA ALA A 249 -12.10 3.95 6.02
C ALA A 249 -13.29 3.10 6.50
N VAL A 250 -14.46 3.28 5.87
CA VAL A 250 -15.68 2.58 6.24
C VAL A 250 -16.44 2.11 5.00
N VAL A 251 -17.24 1.06 5.15
CA VAL A 251 -18.22 0.62 4.14
C VAL A 251 -19.62 0.99 4.59
N ASP A 252 -20.50 1.26 3.65
CA ASP A 252 -21.93 1.42 3.90
C ASP A 252 -22.56 0.01 3.97
N GLY A 253 -22.96 -0.40 5.18
CA GLY A 253 -23.46 -1.73 5.50
C GLY A 253 -22.43 -2.63 6.20
N ASP A 254 -22.64 -3.95 6.09
CA ASP A 254 -21.78 -4.94 6.74
C ASP A 254 -20.45 -5.10 5.98
N LEU A 255 -19.37 -5.31 6.75
CA LEU A 255 -18.08 -5.71 6.19
C LEU A 255 -18.20 -7.09 5.51
N PRO A 256 -17.60 -7.28 4.34
CA PRO A 256 -17.56 -8.59 3.70
C PRO A 256 -16.80 -9.59 4.58
N ARG A 257 -17.15 -10.88 4.46
CA ARG A 257 -16.33 -11.96 5.03
C ARG A 257 -15.16 -12.19 4.09
N ASP A 258 -14.00 -12.45 4.67
CA ASP A 258 -12.79 -12.78 3.93
C ASP A 258 -12.19 -14.09 4.44
N SER A 259 -11.57 -14.85 3.54
CA SER A 259 -10.84 -16.07 3.85
C SER A 259 -9.55 -16.13 3.04
N VAL A 260 -8.45 -16.53 3.67
CA VAL A 260 -7.11 -16.53 3.06
C VAL A 260 -7.00 -17.42 1.81
N ASP A 261 -7.87 -18.42 1.70
CA ASP A 261 -7.97 -19.35 0.56
C ASP A 261 -8.81 -18.79 -0.62
N GLU A 262 -9.43 -17.62 -0.46
CA GLU A 262 -10.15 -16.96 -1.55
C GLU A 262 -9.20 -16.10 -2.39
N LEU A 263 -9.38 -16.15 -3.72
CA LEU A 263 -8.69 -15.25 -4.65
C LEU A 263 -9.46 -13.93 -4.75
N VAL A 264 -8.83 -12.83 -4.34
CA VAL A 264 -9.46 -11.52 -4.28
C VAL A 264 -8.63 -10.49 -5.05
N SER A 265 -9.27 -9.73 -5.93
CA SER A 265 -8.70 -8.52 -6.56
C SER A 265 -9.18 -7.27 -5.83
N ILE A 266 -8.34 -6.22 -5.74
CA ILE A 266 -8.78 -4.89 -5.31
C ILE A 266 -9.67 -4.31 -6.43
N GLY A 267 -10.90 -3.94 -6.05
CA GLY A 267 -11.83 -3.44 -7.03
C GLY A 267 -12.86 -2.45 -6.51
#